data_eb93515f72d713ca60cb21e3680ac643
#
_entry.id   eb93515f72d713ca60cb21e3680ac643
#
_cell.length_a   1.000
_cell.length_b   1.000
_cell.length_c   1.000
_cell.angle_alpha   90.00
_cell.angle_beta   90.00
_cell.angle_gamma   90.00
#
_symmetry.space_group_name_H-M   'P 1'
#
loop_
_entity.id
_entity.type
_entity.pdbx_description
1 polymer ?
#
loop_
_entity_poly.entity_id
_entity_poly.type
_entity_poly.pdbx_seq_one_letter_code
_entity_poly.pdbx_strand_id
1 'polypeptide(L)'
;MNIENVIKDIIINFDGKVAVYYDDFKGTKIKINEREKYNSASCIKIFILIELFNQINNGSIKREQELIYKDEHYVNGSGVMRYLTKGIKLPVLDIATLMMIISDNVATNILIDFLGIDNINKTIKSIGCNDTKLYSKFKSVENETFSETTAVDYYLVWKKLNNNELFNEKMTKEIIDIIKNQKYTEMVGDGIDKVYREVENPIINYCATKSGKYEAIRNDGGIVSTIYGNYVLTIFIKDFKDKNYLNDEYAYSQGRKISSVIFNEFIRNRRN
;
A
#
# COMPACT_ATOMS: atom_id res chain seq x y z
N MET A 1 -29.32 3.35 -3.75
CA MET A 1 -28.86 1.93 -3.76
C MET A 1 -27.79 1.82 -2.68
N ASN A 2 -27.82 0.78 -1.85
CA ASN A 2 -26.76 0.62 -0.83
C ASN A 2 -25.48 0.17 -1.52
N ILE A 3 -24.43 1.00 -1.47
CA ILE A 3 -23.14 0.75 -2.13
C ILE A 3 -22.46 -0.56 -1.64
N GLU A 4 -22.66 -0.92 -0.37
CA GLU A 4 -22.13 -2.18 0.16
C GLU A 4 -22.75 -3.39 -0.54
N ASN A 5 -24.05 -3.35 -0.86
CA ASN A 5 -24.71 -4.40 -1.62
C ASN A 5 -24.18 -4.48 -3.06
N VAL A 6 -23.94 -3.34 -3.70
CA VAL A 6 -23.32 -3.31 -5.04
C VAL A 6 -21.94 -3.97 -5.04
N ILE A 7 -21.14 -3.70 -4.02
CA ILE A 7 -19.82 -4.35 -3.88
C ILE A 7 -19.97 -5.85 -3.64
N LYS A 8 -20.91 -6.27 -2.79
CA LYS A 8 -21.22 -7.69 -2.58
C LYS A 8 -21.64 -8.39 -3.88
N ASP A 9 -22.42 -7.73 -4.72
CA ASP A 9 -22.82 -8.26 -6.04
C ASP A 9 -21.63 -8.39 -7.01
N ILE A 10 -20.65 -7.48 -6.94
CA ILE A 10 -19.42 -7.57 -7.73
C ILE A 10 -18.62 -8.82 -7.36
N ILE A 11 -18.54 -9.15 -6.06
CA ILE A 11 -17.68 -10.22 -5.56
C ILE A 11 -18.36 -11.58 -5.46
N ILE A 12 -19.71 -11.65 -5.53
CA ILE A 12 -20.48 -12.89 -5.30
C ILE A 12 -20.12 -14.03 -6.27
N ASN A 13 -19.78 -13.69 -7.51
CA ASN A 13 -19.42 -14.65 -8.55
C ASN A 13 -17.90 -14.75 -8.76
N PHE A 14 -17.12 -14.09 -7.92
CA PHE A 14 -15.66 -14.19 -7.98
C PHE A 14 -15.21 -15.45 -7.23
N ASP A 15 -14.32 -16.23 -7.83
CA ASP A 15 -13.87 -17.52 -7.29
C ASP A 15 -12.80 -17.41 -6.20
N GLY A 16 -12.37 -16.18 -5.88
CA GLY A 16 -11.42 -15.88 -4.81
C GLY A 16 -12.08 -15.23 -3.61
N LYS A 17 -11.28 -14.86 -2.64
CA LYS A 17 -11.71 -14.12 -1.45
C LYS A 17 -11.35 -12.64 -1.59
N VAL A 18 -12.30 -11.78 -1.25
CA VAL A 18 -12.13 -10.32 -1.31
C VAL A 18 -12.39 -9.73 0.08
N ALA A 19 -11.48 -8.88 0.54
CA ALA A 19 -11.71 -8.01 1.69
C ALA A 19 -11.67 -6.55 1.26
N VAL A 20 -12.57 -5.74 1.83
CA VAL A 20 -12.66 -4.30 1.55
C VAL A 20 -12.80 -3.55 2.86
N TYR A 21 -12.05 -2.47 3.01
CA TYR A 21 -12.34 -1.43 3.99
C TYR A 21 -12.34 -0.06 3.31
N TYR A 22 -13.44 0.67 3.51
CA TYR A 22 -13.60 2.04 3.00
C TYR A 22 -14.07 2.95 4.12
N ASP A 23 -13.53 4.18 4.16
CA ASP A 23 -13.95 5.24 5.07
C ASP A 23 -13.82 6.61 4.39
N ASP A 24 -14.92 7.34 4.32
CA ASP A 24 -14.97 8.70 3.74
C ASP A 24 -14.79 9.82 4.79
N PHE A 25 -14.53 9.45 6.05
CA PHE A 25 -14.38 10.35 7.20
C PHE A 25 -15.59 11.26 7.48
N LYS A 26 -16.74 10.99 6.86
CA LYS A 26 -17.99 11.74 7.05
C LYS A 26 -19.20 10.85 7.37
N GLY A 27 -18.92 9.62 7.77
CA GLY A 27 -19.94 8.70 8.29
C GLY A 27 -20.17 7.46 7.44
N THR A 28 -19.70 7.42 6.16
CA THR A 28 -19.83 6.22 5.33
C THR A 28 -18.63 5.30 5.52
N LYS A 29 -18.89 4.09 5.99
CA LYS A 29 -17.89 3.02 6.11
C LYS A 29 -18.42 1.74 5.51
N ILE A 30 -17.55 1.03 4.78
CA ILE A 30 -17.83 -0.30 4.23
C ILE A 30 -16.79 -1.25 4.77
N LYS A 31 -17.23 -2.40 5.26
CA LYS A 31 -16.41 -3.42 5.87
C LYS A 31 -16.85 -4.78 5.37
N ILE A 32 -16.01 -5.40 4.54
CA ILE A 32 -16.26 -6.73 4.00
C ILE A 32 -15.02 -7.57 4.27
N ASN A 33 -15.17 -8.65 5.04
CA ASN A 33 -14.09 -9.58 5.41
C ASN A 33 -12.82 -8.86 5.94
N GLU A 34 -12.96 -7.71 6.55
CA GLU A 34 -11.89 -6.76 6.84
C GLU A 34 -10.84 -7.28 7.83
N ARG A 35 -11.20 -8.34 8.59
CA ARG A 35 -10.32 -8.99 9.56
C ARG A 35 -9.69 -10.28 9.06
N GLU A 36 -10.02 -10.72 7.85
CA GLU A 36 -9.40 -11.90 7.27
C GLU A 36 -7.91 -11.61 6.97
N LYS A 37 -7.03 -12.55 7.32
CA LYS A 37 -5.59 -12.44 7.14
C LYS A 37 -5.19 -12.72 5.70
N TYR A 38 -4.29 -11.90 5.21
CA TYR A 38 -3.68 -11.98 3.87
C TYR A 38 -2.16 -11.93 4.00
N ASN A 39 -1.44 -12.67 3.15
CA ASN A 39 -0.05 -12.31 2.90
C ASN A 39 -0.06 -10.86 2.40
N SER A 40 0.67 -9.99 3.09
CA SER A 40 0.63 -8.56 2.76
C SER A 40 1.31 -8.23 1.43
N ALA A 41 2.14 -9.14 0.92
CA ALA A 41 3.00 -8.85 -0.22
C ALA A 41 3.73 -7.51 -0.01
N SER A 42 3.82 -6.68 -1.04
CA SER A 42 4.49 -5.38 -0.93
C SER A 42 3.73 -4.31 -0.15
N CYS A 43 2.52 -4.58 0.34
CA CYS A 43 1.80 -3.67 1.23
C CYS A 43 2.52 -3.45 2.57
N ILE A 44 3.35 -4.41 3.03
CA ILE A 44 4.16 -4.25 4.25
C ILE A 44 5.13 -3.06 4.19
N LYS A 45 5.51 -2.60 3.00
CA LYS A 45 6.48 -1.54 2.77
C LYS A 45 6.06 -0.18 3.35
N ILE A 46 4.76 0.06 3.50
CA ILE A 46 4.29 1.28 4.18
C ILE A 46 4.72 1.31 5.64
N PHE A 47 4.69 0.17 6.34
CA PHE A 47 5.10 0.09 7.74
C PHE A 47 6.62 0.25 7.90
N ILE A 48 7.40 -0.24 6.94
CA ILE A 48 8.86 -0.03 6.88
C ILE A 48 9.16 1.46 6.68
N LEU A 49 8.42 2.14 5.80
CA LEU A 49 8.54 3.58 5.59
C LEU A 49 8.20 4.36 6.86
N ILE A 50 7.12 4.00 7.55
CA ILE A 50 6.72 4.65 8.80
C ILE A 50 7.81 4.47 9.88
N GLU A 51 8.40 3.27 10.02
CA GLU A 51 9.49 3.07 10.96
C GLU A 51 10.73 3.90 10.61
N LEU A 52 11.09 4.00 9.33
CA LEU A 52 12.17 4.90 8.91
C LEU A 52 11.90 6.34 9.36
N PHE A 53 10.70 6.83 9.11
CA PHE A 53 10.34 8.20 9.51
C PHE A 53 10.22 8.38 11.03
N ASN A 54 9.88 7.34 11.79
CA ASN A 54 9.95 7.35 13.25
C ASN A 54 11.39 7.57 13.73
N GLN A 55 12.36 6.84 13.15
CA GLN A 55 13.77 6.96 13.54
C GLN A 55 14.38 8.29 13.05
N ILE A 56 13.90 8.85 11.93
CA ILE A 56 14.26 10.21 11.52
C ILE A 56 13.68 11.24 12.49
N ASN A 57 12.43 11.09 12.88
CA ASN A 57 11.73 12.02 13.76
C ASN A 57 12.33 12.10 15.17
N ASN A 58 12.80 10.98 15.69
CA ASN A 58 13.48 10.93 17.00
C ASN A 58 14.98 11.22 16.94
N GLY A 59 15.53 11.52 15.76
CA GLY A 59 16.94 11.87 15.55
C GLY A 59 17.93 10.70 15.51
N SER A 60 17.44 9.45 15.52
CA SER A 60 18.31 8.26 15.44
C SER A 60 18.91 8.08 14.03
N ILE A 61 18.23 8.55 13.00
CA ILE A 61 18.67 8.48 11.60
C ILE A 61 18.68 9.90 11.00
N LYS A 62 19.74 10.22 10.27
CA LYS A 62 19.81 11.42 9.45
C LYS A 62 19.25 11.17 8.06
N ARG A 63 18.57 12.16 7.47
CA ARG A 63 17.98 12.03 6.12
C ARG A 63 18.99 11.73 5.03
N GLU A 64 20.18 12.27 5.19
CA GLU A 64 21.30 12.18 4.24
C GLU A 64 22.16 10.94 4.48
N GLN A 65 21.81 10.09 5.46
CA GLN A 65 22.56 8.88 5.76
C GLN A 65 22.58 7.95 4.55
N GLU A 66 23.80 7.56 4.15
CA GLU A 66 24.00 6.61 3.06
C GLU A 66 23.95 5.17 3.56
N LEU A 67 23.31 4.30 2.79
CA LEU A 67 23.33 2.87 2.99
C LEU A 67 23.96 2.17 1.78
N ILE A 68 24.60 1.03 2.02
CA ILE A 68 25.35 0.28 1.01
C ILE A 68 24.53 -0.92 0.54
N TYR A 69 24.40 -1.09 -0.77
CA TYR A 69 23.87 -2.33 -1.34
C TYR A 69 24.92 -3.44 -1.25
N LYS A 70 24.62 -4.49 -0.48
CA LYS A 70 25.49 -5.67 -0.26
C LYS A 70 24.89 -6.92 -0.91
N ASP A 71 25.69 -7.99 -1.01
CA ASP A 71 25.26 -9.29 -1.54
C ASP A 71 24.04 -9.86 -0.80
N GLU A 72 23.99 -9.74 0.50
CA GLU A 72 22.95 -10.24 1.38
C GLU A 72 21.56 -9.58 1.19
N HIS A 73 21.51 -8.44 0.48
CA HIS A 73 20.28 -7.74 0.17
C HIS A 73 19.66 -8.21 -1.16
N TYR A 74 20.45 -8.95 -1.98
CA TYR A 74 19.98 -9.38 -3.28
C TYR A 74 18.75 -10.27 -3.19
N VAL A 75 17.75 -9.96 -3.99
CA VAL A 75 16.53 -10.73 -4.16
C VAL A 75 15.94 -10.46 -5.54
N ASN A 76 15.33 -11.47 -6.14
CA ASN A 76 14.58 -11.33 -7.38
C ASN A 76 13.25 -10.59 -7.16
N GLY A 77 12.58 -10.24 -8.22
CA GLY A 77 11.25 -9.63 -8.22
C GLY A 77 11.28 -8.16 -8.62
N SER A 78 10.40 -7.35 -8.01
CA SER A 78 10.20 -5.95 -8.39
C SER A 78 11.41 -5.07 -8.09
N GLY A 79 11.55 -4.01 -8.88
CA GLY A 79 12.55 -2.96 -8.69
C GLY A 79 13.75 -3.08 -9.61
N VAL A 80 14.62 -2.08 -9.53
CA VAL A 80 15.79 -1.89 -10.41
C VAL A 80 17.12 -2.07 -9.67
N MET A 81 17.15 -1.96 -8.34
CA MET A 81 18.40 -2.03 -7.58
C MET A 81 19.14 -3.36 -7.78
N ARG A 82 18.43 -4.46 -8.03
CA ARG A 82 19.05 -5.78 -8.32
C ARG A 82 19.98 -5.77 -9.53
N TYR A 83 19.85 -4.78 -10.42
CA TYR A 83 20.69 -4.62 -11.63
C TYR A 83 21.84 -3.65 -11.40
N LEU A 84 21.88 -2.95 -10.26
CA LEU A 84 22.95 -2.02 -9.94
C LEU A 84 24.18 -2.76 -9.40
N THR A 85 25.33 -2.08 -9.47
CA THR A 85 26.57 -2.61 -8.94
C THR A 85 26.51 -2.71 -7.42
N LYS A 86 26.82 -3.87 -6.86
CA LYS A 86 27.00 -4.05 -5.41
C LYS A 86 28.11 -3.15 -4.90
N GLY A 87 27.93 -2.64 -3.68
CA GLY A 87 28.83 -1.62 -3.12
C GLY A 87 28.38 -0.18 -3.39
N ILE A 88 27.39 0.04 -4.28
CA ILE A 88 26.82 1.39 -4.45
C ILE A 88 26.24 1.89 -3.12
N LYS A 89 26.44 3.18 -2.87
CA LYS A 89 25.89 3.90 -1.73
C LYS A 89 24.79 4.83 -2.21
N LEU A 90 23.67 4.83 -1.51
CA LEU A 90 22.54 5.72 -1.80
C LEU A 90 22.02 6.32 -0.48
N PRO A 91 21.54 7.57 -0.50
CA PRO A 91 20.82 8.15 0.62
C PRO A 91 19.64 7.28 1.05
N VAL A 92 19.39 7.19 2.34
CA VAL A 92 18.31 6.35 2.90
C VAL A 92 16.93 6.73 2.33
N LEU A 93 16.68 8.00 2.06
CA LEU A 93 15.43 8.45 1.46
C LEU A 93 15.28 8.05 -0.01
N ASP A 94 16.38 7.96 -0.78
CA ASP A 94 16.34 7.47 -2.16
C ASP A 94 16.02 5.98 -2.19
N ILE A 95 16.61 5.20 -1.28
CA ILE A 95 16.28 3.79 -1.11
C ILE A 95 14.81 3.61 -0.72
N ALA A 96 14.31 4.42 0.23
CA ALA A 96 12.90 4.39 0.62
C ALA A 96 11.97 4.79 -0.54
N THR A 97 12.39 5.75 -1.34
CA THR A 97 11.66 6.16 -2.55
C THR A 97 11.55 5.01 -3.54
N LEU A 98 12.66 4.34 -3.87
CA LEU A 98 12.65 3.16 -4.76
C LEU A 98 11.78 2.01 -4.19
N MET A 99 11.87 1.76 -2.88
CA MET A 99 11.00 0.79 -2.20
C MET A 99 9.51 1.10 -2.42
N MET A 100 9.13 2.36 -2.34
CA MET A 100 7.71 2.75 -2.45
C MET A 100 7.23 2.88 -3.89
N ILE A 101 7.93 3.63 -4.75
CA ILE A 101 7.40 4.02 -6.07
C ILE A 101 7.41 2.89 -7.10
N ILE A 102 8.42 2.01 -7.07
CA ILE A 102 8.55 0.84 -7.97
C ILE A 102 8.58 -0.48 -7.21
N SER A 103 8.22 -0.44 -5.92
CA SER A 103 8.19 -1.64 -5.08
C SER A 103 9.51 -2.42 -5.04
N ASP A 104 10.67 -1.73 -5.05
CA ASP A 104 11.98 -2.36 -5.13
C ASP A 104 12.25 -3.28 -3.94
N ASN A 105 12.50 -4.57 -4.21
CA ASN A 105 12.69 -5.58 -3.18
C ASN A 105 14.08 -5.54 -2.55
N VAL A 106 15.11 -5.17 -3.32
CA VAL A 106 16.47 -4.97 -2.78
C VAL A 106 16.50 -3.77 -1.84
N ALA A 107 15.88 -2.64 -2.25
CA ALA A 107 15.70 -1.47 -1.39
C ALA A 107 14.96 -1.85 -0.09
N THR A 108 13.93 -2.70 -0.21
CA THR A 108 13.20 -3.20 0.97
C THR A 108 14.11 -3.96 1.92
N ASN A 109 14.92 -4.90 1.40
CA ASN A 109 15.83 -5.69 2.23
C ASN A 109 16.93 -4.84 2.90
N ILE A 110 17.46 -3.83 2.20
CA ILE A 110 18.39 -2.87 2.79
C ILE A 110 17.75 -2.14 3.97
N LEU A 111 16.52 -1.67 3.81
CA LEU A 111 15.82 -0.95 4.89
C LEU A 111 15.42 -1.88 6.03
N ILE A 112 15.00 -3.12 5.77
CA ILE A 112 14.69 -4.09 6.83
C ILE A 112 15.95 -4.39 7.66
N ASP A 113 17.11 -4.61 7.02
CA ASP A 113 18.36 -4.85 7.72
C ASP A 113 18.79 -3.63 8.55
N PHE A 114 18.64 -2.45 8.00
CA PHE A 114 19.06 -1.21 8.66
C PHE A 114 18.18 -0.84 9.85
N LEU A 115 16.84 -0.97 9.71
CA LEU A 115 15.88 -0.60 10.74
C LEU A 115 15.69 -1.68 11.81
N GLY A 116 15.84 -2.95 11.41
CA GLY A 116 15.56 -4.13 12.23
C GLY A 116 14.09 -4.53 12.24
N ILE A 117 13.82 -5.83 12.02
CA ILE A 117 12.46 -6.41 11.99
C ILE A 117 11.71 -6.13 13.29
N ASP A 118 12.37 -6.21 14.44
CA ASP A 118 11.74 -5.98 15.75
C ASP A 118 11.25 -4.54 15.89
N ASN A 119 11.99 -3.56 15.41
CA ASN A 119 11.58 -2.15 15.45
C ASN A 119 10.40 -1.90 14.51
N ILE A 120 10.43 -2.45 13.30
CA ILE A 120 9.30 -2.39 12.36
C ILE A 120 8.05 -2.99 13.00
N ASN A 121 8.16 -4.16 13.63
CA ASN A 121 7.01 -4.81 14.29
C ASN A 121 6.54 -4.04 15.53
N LYS A 122 7.42 -3.40 16.30
CA LYS A 122 7.02 -2.49 17.39
C LYS A 122 6.22 -1.29 16.87
N THR A 123 6.63 -0.71 15.76
CA THR A 123 5.89 0.38 15.10
C THR A 123 4.54 -0.09 14.60
N ILE A 124 4.45 -1.23 13.92
CA ILE A 124 3.18 -1.83 13.51
C ILE A 124 2.22 -1.93 14.71
N LYS A 125 2.71 -2.44 15.83
CA LYS A 125 1.91 -2.58 17.06
C LYS A 125 1.51 -1.24 17.66
N SER A 126 2.40 -0.24 17.67
CA SER A 126 2.12 1.11 18.19
C SER A 126 1.06 1.85 17.37
N ILE A 127 0.97 1.56 16.08
CA ILE A 127 -0.12 2.05 15.22
C ILE A 127 -1.46 1.44 15.62
N GLY A 128 -1.46 0.27 16.25
CA GLY A 128 -2.66 -0.49 16.61
C GLY A 128 -2.98 -1.62 15.62
N CYS A 129 -2.05 -1.93 14.69
CA CYS A 129 -2.18 -3.00 13.71
C CYS A 129 -1.80 -4.34 14.36
N ASN A 130 -2.77 -4.99 15.01
CA ASN A 130 -2.51 -6.17 15.84
C ASN A 130 -2.39 -7.48 15.03
N ASP A 131 -2.96 -7.51 13.83
CA ASP A 131 -2.97 -8.66 12.93
C ASP A 131 -1.96 -8.51 11.77
N THR A 132 -1.09 -7.49 11.85
CA THR A 132 -0.02 -7.25 10.89
C THR A 132 1.33 -7.61 11.48
N LYS A 133 2.16 -8.35 10.71
CA LYS A 133 3.49 -8.75 11.14
C LYS A 133 4.44 -8.95 9.97
N LEU A 134 5.66 -8.47 10.13
CA LEU A 134 6.82 -8.78 9.28
C LEU A 134 7.62 -9.92 9.94
N TYR A 135 7.79 -11.04 9.24
CA TYR A 135 8.50 -12.23 9.76
C TYR A 135 9.96 -12.28 9.32
N SER A 136 10.24 -11.90 8.09
CA SER A 136 11.60 -11.99 7.52
C SER A 136 11.81 -10.95 6.42
N LYS A 137 13.06 -10.83 5.96
CA LYS A 137 13.39 -10.17 4.68
C LYS A 137 12.74 -10.90 3.52
N PHE A 138 12.61 -10.21 2.39
CA PHE A 138 12.19 -10.80 1.14
C PHE A 138 13.26 -11.78 0.66
N LYS A 139 12.85 -12.99 0.33
CA LYS A 139 13.71 -14.06 -0.17
C LYS A 139 13.17 -14.59 -1.49
N SER A 140 14.03 -15.18 -2.30
CA SER A 140 13.63 -15.88 -3.53
C SER A 140 13.22 -17.34 -3.25
N VAL A 141 12.43 -17.57 -2.18
CA VAL A 141 11.96 -18.91 -1.81
C VAL A 141 10.45 -18.95 -2.02
N GLU A 142 10.00 -19.95 -2.76
CA GLU A 142 8.56 -20.18 -2.99
C GLU A 142 7.86 -20.62 -1.69
N ASN A 143 6.59 -20.24 -1.55
CA ASN A 143 5.71 -20.59 -0.44
C ASN A 143 6.10 -20.07 0.96
N GLU A 144 7.05 -19.15 1.11
CA GLU A 144 7.31 -18.49 2.39
C GLU A 144 6.43 -17.25 2.56
N THR A 145 5.66 -17.20 3.64
CA THR A 145 4.96 -15.99 4.07
C THR A 145 5.94 -15.10 4.83
N PHE A 146 6.47 -14.06 4.18
CA PHE A 146 7.39 -13.10 4.83
C PHE A 146 6.67 -12.01 5.63
N SER A 147 5.37 -11.83 5.42
CA SER A 147 4.56 -10.88 6.18
C SER A 147 3.06 -11.15 6.00
N GLU A 148 2.26 -10.76 7.00
CA GLU A 148 0.80 -10.84 6.94
C GLU A 148 0.16 -9.53 7.39
N THR A 149 -1.08 -9.31 7.00
CA THR A 149 -1.90 -8.16 7.39
C THR A 149 -3.40 -8.44 7.17
N THR A 150 -4.24 -7.49 7.56
CA THR A 150 -5.68 -7.48 7.30
C THR A 150 -6.08 -6.16 6.62
N ALA A 151 -7.23 -6.13 5.96
CA ALA A 151 -7.71 -4.89 5.33
C ALA A 151 -7.97 -3.79 6.37
N VAL A 152 -8.39 -4.14 7.59
CA VAL A 152 -8.60 -3.16 8.67
C VAL A 152 -7.30 -2.61 9.24
N ASP A 153 -6.26 -3.44 9.42
CA ASP A 153 -4.95 -2.95 9.87
C ASP A 153 -4.31 -2.04 8.80
N TYR A 154 -4.43 -2.48 7.54
CA TYR A 154 -3.92 -1.69 6.43
C TYR A 154 -4.67 -0.36 6.26
N TYR A 155 -6.00 -0.34 6.45
CA TYR A 155 -6.77 0.90 6.54
C TYR A 155 -6.26 1.80 7.68
N LEU A 156 -5.96 1.23 8.85
CA LEU A 156 -5.61 2.00 10.04
C LEU A 156 -4.33 2.85 9.85
N VAL A 157 -3.30 2.32 9.21
CA VAL A 157 -2.08 3.11 8.92
C VAL A 157 -2.38 4.28 7.99
N TRP A 158 -3.20 4.07 6.94
CA TRP A 158 -3.57 5.12 6.01
C TRP A 158 -4.46 6.20 6.66
N LYS A 159 -5.41 5.78 7.49
CA LYS A 159 -6.23 6.69 8.28
C LYS A 159 -5.36 7.59 9.15
N LYS A 160 -4.42 7.01 9.88
CA LYS A 160 -3.54 7.77 10.77
C LYS A 160 -2.61 8.72 10.00
N LEU A 161 -2.13 8.33 8.83
CA LEU A 161 -1.42 9.24 7.93
C LEU A 161 -2.32 10.39 7.45
N ASN A 162 -3.52 10.09 6.97
CA ASN A 162 -4.46 11.10 6.50
C ASN A 162 -4.78 12.15 7.56
N ASN A 163 -4.82 11.76 8.82
CA ASN A 163 -5.20 12.61 9.95
C ASN A 163 -4.00 13.26 10.66
N ASN A 164 -2.78 13.11 10.17
CA ASN A 164 -1.54 13.55 10.84
C ASN A 164 -1.36 12.97 12.27
N GLU A 165 -1.90 11.76 12.52
CA GLU A 165 -1.84 11.11 13.84
C GLU A 165 -0.50 10.39 14.09
N LEU A 166 0.31 10.13 13.06
CA LEU A 166 1.63 9.48 13.16
C LEU A 166 2.76 10.50 13.26
N PHE A 167 2.65 11.60 12.54
CA PHE A 167 3.66 12.65 12.42
C PHE A 167 3.01 14.02 12.31
N ASN A 168 3.81 15.07 12.46
CA ASN A 168 3.35 16.42 12.14
C ASN A 168 3.05 16.56 10.63
N GLU A 169 2.31 17.59 10.27
CA GLU A 169 1.85 17.85 8.90
C GLU A 169 2.98 17.88 7.87
N LYS A 170 4.12 18.51 8.22
CA LYS A 170 5.28 18.61 7.31
C LYS A 170 5.84 17.22 6.97
N MET A 171 6.02 16.37 7.96
CA MET A 171 6.56 15.02 7.76
C MET A 171 5.54 14.09 7.10
N THR A 172 4.27 14.19 7.45
CA THR A 172 3.19 13.47 6.76
C THR A 172 3.15 13.84 5.29
N LYS A 173 3.27 15.13 4.95
CA LYS A 173 3.35 15.59 3.56
C LYS A 173 4.53 14.97 2.82
N GLU A 174 5.72 14.93 3.44
CA GLU A 174 6.91 14.31 2.86
C GLU A 174 6.70 12.82 2.54
N ILE A 175 6.09 12.08 3.47
CA ILE A 175 5.72 10.67 3.28
C ILE A 175 4.73 10.51 2.10
N ILE A 176 3.68 11.32 2.07
CA ILE A 176 2.69 11.31 0.99
C ILE A 176 3.32 11.68 -0.35
N ASP A 177 4.24 12.67 -0.37
CA ASP A 177 4.95 13.09 -1.58
C ASP A 177 5.82 11.96 -2.17
N ILE A 178 6.37 11.06 -1.35
CA ILE A 178 7.03 9.85 -1.82
C ILE A 178 5.98 8.89 -2.41
N ILE A 179 4.92 8.58 -1.65
CA ILE A 179 3.98 7.50 -1.98
C ILE A 179 3.14 7.82 -3.22
N LYS A 180 2.69 9.06 -3.40
CA LYS A 180 1.84 9.46 -4.54
C LYS A 180 2.51 9.26 -5.90
N ASN A 181 3.85 9.05 -5.94
CA ASN A 181 4.62 8.74 -7.13
C ASN A 181 4.64 7.24 -7.48
N GLN A 182 3.91 6.39 -6.73
CA GLN A 182 3.75 4.96 -7.00
C GLN A 182 3.38 4.71 -8.46
N LYS A 183 4.06 3.74 -9.10
CA LYS A 183 3.85 3.37 -10.51
C LYS A 183 2.89 2.20 -10.71
N TYR A 184 2.60 1.44 -9.66
CA TYR A 184 1.71 0.28 -9.68
C TYR A 184 0.38 0.61 -8.98
N THR A 185 -0.52 1.29 -9.70
CA THR A 185 -1.79 1.82 -9.16
C THR A 185 -3.00 0.88 -9.38
N GLU A 186 -2.78 -0.26 -9.81
CA GLU A 186 -3.50 -1.41 -10.38
C GLU A 186 -4.99 -1.59 -10.00
N MET A 187 -5.42 -1.22 -8.80
CA MET A 187 -6.83 -1.32 -8.38
C MET A 187 -7.41 0.02 -7.92
N VAL A 188 -6.87 0.60 -6.85
CA VAL A 188 -7.46 1.82 -6.27
C VAL A 188 -7.32 3.00 -7.21
N GLY A 189 -6.12 3.25 -7.73
CA GLY A 189 -5.89 4.33 -8.68
C GLY A 189 -6.51 4.08 -10.04
N ASP A 190 -6.31 2.89 -10.62
CA ASP A 190 -6.78 2.56 -11.98
C ASP A 190 -8.29 2.28 -12.05
N GLY A 191 -8.95 2.09 -10.91
CA GLY A 191 -10.41 2.04 -10.85
C GLY A 191 -11.07 3.41 -10.99
N ILE A 192 -10.31 4.50 -10.96
CA ILE A 192 -10.80 5.86 -11.15
C ILE A 192 -10.52 6.29 -12.59
N ASP A 193 -11.56 6.71 -13.31
CA ASP A 193 -11.45 7.15 -14.70
C ASP A 193 -10.41 8.29 -14.82
N LYS A 194 -9.57 8.20 -15.84
CA LYS A 194 -8.53 9.20 -16.16
C LYS A 194 -9.09 10.60 -16.36
N VAL A 195 -10.31 10.75 -16.81
CA VAL A 195 -10.99 12.04 -16.95
C VAL A 195 -11.04 12.84 -15.65
N TYR A 196 -10.94 12.20 -14.50
CA TYR A 196 -10.90 12.87 -13.19
C TYR A 196 -9.49 13.24 -12.72
N ARG A 197 -8.45 12.80 -13.43
CA ARG A 197 -7.03 12.99 -13.07
C ARG A 197 -6.23 13.78 -14.11
N GLU A 198 -6.52 13.57 -15.39
CA GLU A 198 -5.69 14.02 -16.52
C GLU A 198 -6.38 15.16 -17.29
N VAL A 199 -6.96 16.12 -16.59
CA VAL A 199 -7.66 17.30 -17.16
C VAL A 199 -7.10 18.58 -16.54
N GLU A 200 -7.38 19.72 -17.14
CA GLU A 200 -6.87 21.03 -16.68
C GLU A 200 -7.26 21.35 -15.22
N ASN A 201 -8.45 20.93 -14.79
CA ASN A 201 -8.91 21.10 -13.39
C ASN A 201 -9.33 19.74 -12.82
N PRO A 202 -8.37 18.92 -12.38
CA PRO A 202 -8.67 17.56 -11.91
C PRO A 202 -9.46 17.58 -10.61
N ILE A 203 -10.40 16.64 -10.48
CA ILE A 203 -11.09 16.40 -9.20
C ILE A 203 -10.15 15.72 -8.20
N ILE A 204 -9.26 14.87 -8.70
CA ILE A 204 -8.26 14.16 -7.90
C ILE A 204 -7.04 15.04 -7.68
N ASN A 205 -6.71 15.33 -6.41
CA ASN A 205 -5.44 15.97 -6.04
C ASN A 205 -4.28 14.98 -6.14
N TYR A 206 -4.46 13.76 -5.56
CA TYR A 206 -3.51 12.64 -5.64
C TYR A 206 -4.15 11.32 -5.22
N CYS A 207 -3.52 10.22 -5.64
CA CYS A 207 -3.71 8.89 -5.08
C CYS A 207 -2.38 8.48 -4.42
N ALA A 208 -2.37 8.34 -3.10
CA ALA A 208 -1.22 7.83 -2.36
C ALA A 208 -1.53 6.41 -1.92
N THR A 209 -1.11 5.42 -2.73
CA THR A 209 -1.43 4.01 -2.51
C THR A 209 -0.18 3.14 -2.49
N LYS A 210 -0.27 1.96 -1.90
CA LYS A 210 0.76 0.94 -2.05
C LYS A 210 0.14 -0.41 -2.32
N SER A 211 0.42 -0.94 -3.51
CA SER A 211 -0.04 -2.25 -3.94
C SER A 211 0.92 -3.38 -3.52
N GLY A 212 0.40 -4.60 -3.53
CA GLY A 212 1.15 -5.81 -3.27
C GLY A 212 0.65 -6.98 -4.14
N LYS A 213 1.59 -7.66 -4.79
CA LYS A 213 1.33 -8.79 -5.67
C LYS A 213 2.20 -9.97 -5.25
N TYR A 214 1.59 -11.14 -5.13
CA TYR A 214 2.27 -12.41 -4.92
C TYR A 214 1.35 -13.54 -5.39
N GLU A 215 1.82 -14.59 -6.03
CA GLU A 215 1.01 -15.72 -6.53
C GLU A 215 -0.48 -15.36 -6.79
N ALA A 216 -1.41 -16.01 -6.08
CA ALA A 216 -2.86 -15.72 -6.11
C ALA A 216 -3.26 -14.61 -5.12
N ILE A 217 -2.45 -13.55 -4.97
CA ILE A 217 -2.69 -12.41 -4.09
C ILE A 217 -2.56 -11.10 -4.87
N ARG A 218 -3.57 -10.24 -4.74
CA ARG A 218 -3.60 -8.87 -5.27
C ARG A 218 -4.15 -7.95 -4.19
N ASN A 219 -3.28 -7.13 -3.64
CA ASN A 219 -3.63 -6.19 -2.58
C ASN A 219 -3.37 -4.77 -3.07
N ASP A 220 -4.20 -3.83 -2.68
CA ASP A 220 -3.97 -2.41 -2.90
C ASP A 220 -4.71 -1.60 -1.83
N GLY A 221 -4.23 -0.40 -1.56
CA GLY A 221 -4.92 0.51 -0.66
C GLY A 221 -4.13 1.77 -0.39
N GLY A 222 -4.85 2.77 0.07
CA GLY A 222 -4.28 4.07 0.40
C GLY A 222 -5.30 5.18 0.47
N ILE A 223 -4.79 6.40 0.36
CA ILE A 223 -5.54 7.65 0.42
C ILE A 223 -5.82 8.12 -1.01
N VAL A 224 -7.09 8.37 -1.30
CA VAL A 224 -7.50 9.15 -2.48
C VAL A 224 -7.91 10.54 -2.02
N SER A 225 -7.18 11.55 -2.45
CA SER A 225 -7.43 12.94 -2.14
C SER A 225 -8.11 13.64 -3.29
N THR A 226 -9.20 14.33 -3.01
CA THR A 226 -10.00 15.06 -3.99
C THR A 226 -10.27 16.48 -3.53
N ILE A 227 -10.75 17.34 -4.43
CA ILE A 227 -11.22 18.70 -4.08
C ILE A 227 -12.41 18.68 -3.10
N TYR A 228 -13.10 17.55 -2.93
CA TYR A 228 -14.23 17.38 -2.00
C TYR A 228 -13.84 16.73 -0.67
N GLY A 229 -12.56 16.47 -0.45
CA GLY A 229 -12.01 15.79 0.72
C GLY A 229 -11.37 14.45 0.36
N ASN A 230 -10.94 13.74 1.38
CA ASN A 230 -10.20 12.48 1.23
C ASN A 230 -11.08 11.29 1.62
N TYR A 231 -10.71 10.12 1.10
CA TYR A 231 -11.14 8.85 1.62
C TYR A 231 -9.98 7.85 1.64
N VAL A 232 -10.12 6.81 2.44
CA VAL A 232 -9.22 5.65 2.44
C VAL A 232 -9.98 4.44 1.90
N LEU A 233 -9.33 3.72 1.00
CA LEU A 233 -9.83 2.46 0.45
C LEU A 233 -8.73 1.41 0.51
N THR A 234 -9.05 0.22 1.01
CA THR A 234 -8.20 -0.97 0.96
C THR A 234 -8.96 -2.13 0.32
N ILE A 235 -8.34 -2.82 -0.62
CA ILE A 235 -8.90 -3.95 -1.34
C ILE A 235 -7.87 -5.07 -1.33
N PHE A 236 -8.23 -6.21 -0.75
CA PHE A 236 -7.37 -7.38 -0.66
C PHE A 236 -8.05 -8.56 -1.32
N ILE A 237 -7.34 -9.26 -2.19
CA ILE A 237 -7.84 -10.37 -2.99
C ILE A 237 -6.87 -11.55 -2.87
N LYS A 238 -7.39 -12.75 -2.57
CA LYS A 238 -6.60 -13.99 -2.50
C LYS A 238 -7.37 -15.21 -2.97
N ASP A 239 -6.66 -16.33 -3.11
CA ASP A 239 -7.19 -17.68 -3.34
C ASP A 239 -7.99 -17.83 -4.65
N PHE A 240 -7.79 -16.95 -5.65
CA PHE A 240 -8.43 -17.08 -6.95
C PHE A 240 -7.71 -18.11 -7.82
N LYS A 241 -8.47 -18.78 -8.74
CA LYS A 241 -7.97 -19.94 -9.50
C LYS A 241 -6.94 -19.59 -10.55
N ASP A 242 -7.02 -18.40 -11.12
CA ASP A 242 -6.04 -17.96 -12.11
C ASP A 242 -4.73 -17.56 -11.44
N LYS A 243 -3.91 -18.57 -11.19
CA LYS A 243 -2.58 -18.41 -10.57
C LYS A 243 -1.51 -17.91 -11.53
N ASN A 244 -1.81 -17.91 -12.83
CA ASN A 244 -0.83 -17.50 -13.84
C ASN A 244 -0.70 -15.98 -13.82
N TYR A 245 0.51 -15.48 -13.61
CA TYR A 245 0.86 -14.07 -13.70
C TYR A 245 0.51 -13.42 -15.05
N LEU A 246 0.08 -14.21 -16.03
CA LEU A 246 -0.29 -13.78 -17.37
C LEU A 246 -1.73 -13.23 -17.44
N ASN A 247 -2.58 -13.56 -16.48
CA ASN A 247 -3.99 -13.12 -16.46
C ASN A 247 -4.34 -12.35 -15.17
N ASP A 248 -3.47 -11.45 -14.78
CA ASP A 248 -3.68 -10.53 -13.64
C ASP A 248 -4.98 -9.73 -13.75
N GLU A 249 -5.47 -9.56 -14.98
CA GLU A 249 -6.64 -8.76 -15.31
C GLU A 249 -7.88 -9.23 -14.56
N TYR A 250 -8.05 -10.53 -14.36
CA TYR A 250 -9.23 -11.09 -13.70
C TYR A 250 -9.42 -10.57 -12.27
N ALA A 251 -8.39 -10.68 -11.42
CA ALA A 251 -8.46 -10.18 -10.04
C ALA A 251 -8.41 -8.65 -9.98
N TYR A 252 -7.55 -8.01 -10.77
CA TYR A 252 -7.45 -6.55 -10.82
C TYR A 252 -8.74 -5.90 -11.32
N SER A 253 -9.45 -6.53 -12.27
CA SER A 253 -10.74 -6.01 -12.76
C SER A 253 -11.79 -5.94 -11.65
N GLN A 254 -11.81 -6.91 -10.72
CA GLN A 254 -12.71 -6.85 -9.56
C GLN A 254 -12.35 -5.67 -8.65
N GLY A 255 -11.07 -5.52 -8.33
CA GLY A 255 -10.60 -4.39 -7.51
C GLY A 255 -10.89 -3.03 -8.17
N ARG A 256 -10.66 -2.88 -9.49
CA ARG A 256 -11.01 -1.66 -10.23
C ARG A 256 -12.51 -1.36 -10.24
N LYS A 257 -13.36 -2.38 -10.40
CA LYS A 257 -14.84 -2.19 -10.32
C LYS A 257 -15.24 -1.68 -8.93
N ILE A 258 -14.70 -2.27 -7.87
CA ILE A 258 -14.96 -1.83 -6.49
C ILE A 258 -14.51 -0.39 -6.30
N SER A 259 -13.30 -0.04 -6.71
CA SER A 259 -12.78 1.33 -6.61
C SER A 259 -13.64 2.33 -7.40
N SER A 260 -14.03 1.98 -8.62
CA SER A 260 -14.88 2.82 -9.47
C SER A 260 -16.25 3.11 -8.84
N VAL A 261 -16.90 2.08 -8.30
CA VAL A 261 -18.21 2.23 -7.62
C VAL A 261 -18.08 3.13 -6.39
N ILE A 262 -17.04 2.92 -5.58
CA ILE A 262 -16.76 3.73 -4.38
C ILE A 262 -16.47 5.18 -4.76
N PHE A 263 -15.63 5.42 -5.75
CA PHE A 263 -15.30 6.77 -6.20
C PHE A 263 -16.54 7.52 -6.71
N ASN A 264 -17.32 6.89 -7.58
CA ASN A 264 -18.53 7.49 -8.12
C ASN A 264 -19.56 7.83 -7.03
N GLU A 265 -19.73 6.95 -6.03
CA GLU A 265 -20.59 7.21 -4.88
C GLU A 265 -20.05 8.35 -4.01
N PHE A 266 -18.74 8.37 -3.76
CA PHE A 266 -18.09 9.44 -3.00
C PHE A 266 -18.34 10.81 -3.67
N ILE A 267 -18.12 10.92 -4.99
CA ILE A 267 -18.33 12.19 -5.72
C ILE A 267 -19.81 12.57 -5.74
N ARG A 268 -20.72 11.61 -5.96
CA ARG A 268 -22.17 11.86 -5.95
C ARG A 268 -22.63 12.47 -4.63
N ASN A 269 -22.18 11.92 -3.51
CA ASN A 269 -22.56 12.36 -2.16
C ASN A 269 -21.93 13.72 -1.77
N ARG A 270 -21.00 14.25 -2.56
CA ARG A 270 -20.29 15.52 -2.26
C ARG A 270 -20.68 16.65 -3.19
N ARG A 271 -21.29 16.35 -4.34
CA ARG A 271 -21.78 17.36 -5.29
C ARG A 271 -23.16 17.88 -4.93
N ASN A 272 -23.90 17.15 -4.08
CA ASN A 272 -25.22 17.53 -3.54
C ASN A 272 -25.02 18.22 -2.18
#